data_dacfaece864cdb330ae2550dc33ba2d3
#
_entry.id   dacfaece864cdb330ae2550dc33ba2d3
#
_cell.length_a   1.000
_cell.length_b   1.000
_cell.length_c   1.000
_cell.angle_alpha   90.00
_cell.angle_beta   90.00
_cell.angle_gamma   90.00
#
_symmetry.space_group_name_H-M   'P 1'
#
loop_
_entity.id
_entity.type
_entity.pdbx_description
1 polymer ?
#
loop_
_entity_poly.entity_id
_entity_poly.type
_entity_poly.pdbx_seq_one_letter_code
_entity_poly.pdbx_strand_id
1 'polypeptide(L)'
;MSTQQERFDQCIKQDSFIEPKDWMPDAYRKTLIRQIGQHGHSEVVGMLPEGNWITRAPTLKRKAVLLAKVQDEAGHGLYLYSAAETLGADRDDMMQKLIDGKMKYSSIFNYPTLTWADVAAIGWLVDGAAIVNQVALCRTSYGPYARAMVRICKEESFHQRQGFEAMMQLANGTEEQKQMAQDAVNRFWWPALMMFGPSDDNSPNSAQSMFWKIKLFSNDELRQKFVDNTVPQVHQLGLTVPDSKLKWNESTQHYEFGEINWDEFNTVIAGRGPCNQERLAARRKAWEDGQWVRESAAVYAQKQTAKVA
;
A
#
# COMPACT_ATOMS: atom_id res chain seq x y z
N MET A 1 -15.95 29.82 26.93
CA MET A 1 -14.78 29.28 26.22
C MET A 1 -15.17 27.93 25.63
N SER A 2 -14.85 27.66 24.34
CA SER A 2 -15.14 26.36 23.73
C SER A 2 -14.29 25.25 24.39
N THR A 3 -14.88 24.08 24.59
CA THR A 3 -14.17 22.90 25.10
C THR A 3 -13.15 22.40 24.08
N GLN A 4 -12.20 21.56 24.51
CA GLN A 4 -11.23 20.92 23.59
C GLN A 4 -11.93 20.08 22.52
N GLN A 5 -12.98 19.36 22.90
CA GLN A 5 -13.80 18.57 21.98
C GLN A 5 -14.48 19.46 20.92
N GLU A 6 -15.10 20.56 21.34
CA GLU A 6 -15.75 21.49 20.40
C GLU A 6 -14.75 22.09 19.38
N ARG A 7 -13.52 22.38 19.79
CA ARG A 7 -12.47 22.85 18.89
C ARG A 7 -12.04 21.78 17.89
N PHE A 8 -11.86 20.56 18.36
CA PHE A 8 -11.56 19.41 17.51
C PHE A 8 -12.67 19.20 16.47
N ASP A 9 -13.94 19.15 16.92
CA ASP A 9 -15.09 18.97 16.04
C ASP A 9 -15.22 20.11 15.02
N GLN A 10 -14.88 21.34 15.41
CA GLN A 10 -14.85 22.48 14.51
C GLN A 10 -13.75 22.35 13.45
N CYS A 11 -12.54 21.92 13.81
CA CYS A 11 -11.47 21.64 12.85
C CYS A 11 -11.91 20.60 11.82
N ILE A 12 -12.51 19.49 12.26
CA ILE A 12 -13.02 18.45 11.34
C ILE A 12 -14.10 19.01 10.40
N LYS A 13 -15.03 19.82 10.90
CA LYS A 13 -16.09 20.43 10.08
C LYS A 13 -15.54 21.40 9.03
N GLN A 14 -14.51 22.15 9.38
CA GLN A 14 -13.91 23.17 8.53
C GLN A 14 -12.82 22.67 7.59
N ASP A 15 -12.58 21.34 7.51
CA ASP A 15 -11.49 20.74 6.75
C ASP A 15 -10.09 21.28 7.14
N SER A 16 -9.95 21.71 8.41
CA SER A 16 -8.69 22.16 8.95
C SER A 16 -7.87 20.96 9.46
N PHE A 17 -6.56 21.00 9.29
CA PHE A 17 -5.70 19.94 9.79
C PHE A 17 -5.63 19.94 11.32
N ILE A 18 -5.63 18.74 11.87
CA ILE A 18 -5.23 18.46 13.24
C ILE A 18 -3.71 18.25 13.24
N GLU A 19 -3.01 19.02 14.03
CA GLU A 19 -1.55 18.98 14.13
C GLU A 19 -1.07 18.21 15.39
N PRO A 20 0.20 17.78 15.48
CA PRO A 20 0.69 16.96 16.59
C PRO A 20 0.49 17.56 17.99
N LYS A 21 0.49 18.90 18.09
CA LYS A 21 0.30 19.60 19.36
C LYS A 21 -1.16 19.88 19.71
N ASP A 22 -2.07 19.64 18.78
CA ASP A 22 -3.48 19.83 19.01
C ASP A 22 -4.04 18.72 19.89
N TRP A 23 -5.00 19.10 20.73
CA TRP A 23 -5.77 18.09 21.45
C TRP A 23 -6.62 17.30 20.47
N MET A 24 -6.64 15.99 20.65
CA MET A 24 -7.47 15.07 19.86
C MET A 24 -7.99 13.94 20.76
N PRO A 25 -9.17 13.37 20.46
CA PRO A 25 -9.70 12.22 21.19
C PRO A 25 -8.76 11.00 21.08
N ASP A 26 -8.61 10.22 22.14
CA ASP A 26 -7.79 8.99 22.13
C ASP A 26 -8.22 8.00 21.04
N ALA A 27 -9.51 7.90 20.77
CA ALA A 27 -10.03 7.02 19.72
C ALA A 27 -9.56 7.45 18.31
N TYR A 28 -9.53 8.76 18.06
CA TYR A 28 -8.97 9.33 16.81
C TYR A 28 -7.47 9.03 16.70
N ARG A 29 -6.69 9.31 17.74
CA ARG A 29 -5.26 9.03 17.82
C ARG A 29 -4.94 7.55 17.55
N LYS A 30 -5.64 6.63 18.25
CA LYS A 30 -5.45 5.18 18.07
C LYS A 30 -5.81 4.71 16.67
N THR A 31 -6.85 5.29 16.07
CA THR A 31 -7.26 4.98 14.70
C THR A 31 -6.17 5.40 13.70
N LEU A 32 -5.62 6.60 13.86
CA LEU A 32 -4.52 7.09 13.02
C LEU A 32 -3.25 6.23 13.16
N ILE A 33 -2.81 5.94 14.38
CA ILE A 33 -1.62 5.10 14.60
C ILE A 33 -1.78 3.74 13.90
N ARG A 34 -2.95 3.11 14.06
CA ARG A 34 -3.24 1.84 13.40
C ARG A 34 -3.23 1.97 11.87
N GLN A 35 -3.86 2.99 11.32
CA GLN A 35 -4.03 3.16 9.86
C GLN A 35 -2.71 3.57 9.20
N ILE A 36 -1.99 4.53 9.76
CA ILE A 36 -0.68 4.97 9.28
C ILE A 36 0.34 3.84 9.45
N GLY A 37 0.32 3.14 10.59
CA GLY A 37 1.19 1.98 10.81
C GLY A 37 0.95 0.86 9.80
N GLN A 38 -0.31 0.48 9.56
CA GLN A 38 -0.63 -0.53 8.55
C GLN A 38 -0.18 -0.10 7.13
N HIS A 39 -0.32 1.18 6.79
CA HIS A 39 0.16 1.73 5.53
C HIS A 39 1.70 1.62 5.46
N GLY A 40 2.44 2.14 6.46
CA GLY A 40 3.89 2.03 6.49
C GLY A 40 4.41 0.59 6.45
N HIS A 41 3.71 -0.35 7.11
CA HIS A 41 4.02 -1.77 7.01
C HIS A 41 3.80 -2.31 5.58
N SER A 42 2.80 -1.81 4.87
CA SER A 42 2.54 -2.20 3.48
C SER A 42 3.69 -1.78 2.57
N GLU A 43 4.18 -0.57 2.70
CA GLU A 43 5.34 -0.07 1.95
C GLU A 43 6.58 -0.94 2.21
N VAL A 44 6.93 -1.16 3.49
CA VAL A 44 8.10 -1.97 3.89
C VAL A 44 8.00 -3.43 3.41
N VAL A 45 6.81 -4.03 3.43
CA VAL A 45 6.62 -5.40 2.93
C VAL A 45 6.55 -5.43 1.42
N GLY A 46 5.93 -4.41 0.79
CA GLY A 46 5.75 -4.30 -0.65
C GLY A 46 7.06 -4.26 -1.43
N MET A 47 8.09 -3.63 -0.89
CA MET A 47 9.41 -3.58 -1.54
C MET A 47 10.07 -4.95 -1.70
N LEU A 48 9.72 -5.97 -0.90
CA LEU A 48 10.42 -7.26 -0.89
C LEU A 48 10.17 -8.11 -2.14
N PRO A 49 8.91 -8.34 -2.59
CA PRO A 49 8.66 -9.12 -3.81
C PRO A 49 9.30 -8.47 -5.05
N GLU A 50 9.34 -7.16 -5.15
CA GLU A 50 9.97 -6.45 -6.25
C GLU A 50 11.50 -6.40 -6.12
N GLY A 51 12.02 -6.18 -4.91
CA GLY A 51 13.46 -6.19 -4.62
C GLY A 51 14.15 -7.49 -5.05
N ASN A 52 13.47 -8.62 -4.90
CA ASN A 52 13.95 -9.92 -5.37
C ASN A 52 14.12 -10.01 -6.90
N TRP A 53 13.55 -9.07 -7.66
CA TRP A 53 13.65 -9.03 -9.13
C TRP A 53 14.69 -8.05 -9.66
N ILE A 54 15.31 -7.22 -8.85
CA ILE A 54 16.31 -6.23 -9.29
C ILE A 54 17.41 -6.90 -10.13
N THR A 55 17.98 -8.01 -9.64
CA THR A 55 19.03 -8.73 -10.37
C THR A 55 18.52 -9.47 -11.61
N ARG A 56 17.24 -9.84 -11.65
CA ARG A 56 16.59 -10.61 -12.72
C ARG A 56 15.89 -9.74 -13.78
N ALA A 57 15.76 -8.44 -13.53
CA ALA A 57 15.13 -7.54 -14.48
C ALA A 57 15.83 -7.59 -15.85
N PRO A 58 15.08 -7.53 -16.99
CA PRO A 58 15.58 -7.96 -18.30
C PRO A 58 16.64 -7.03 -18.92
N THR A 59 16.71 -5.77 -18.50
CA THR A 59 17.67 -4.79 -19.01
C THR A 59 18.26 -3.93 -17.91
N LEU A 60 19.42 -3.31 -18.14
CA LEU A 60 20.02 -2.38 -17.20
C LEU A 60 19.07 -1.21 -16.85
N LYS A 61 18.34 -0.68 -17.85
CA LYS A 61 17.33 0.35 -17.63
C LYS A 61 16.24 -0.13 -16.66
N ARG A 62 15.71 -1.34 -16.87
CA ARG A 62 14.66 -1.91 -15.98
C ARG A 62 15.20 -2.23 -14.58
N LYS A 63 16.47 -2.65 -14.46
CA LYS A 63 17.13 -2.81 -13.14
C LYS A 63 17.19 -1.48 -12.38
N ALA A 64 17.63 -0.41 -13.06
CA ALA A 64 17.75 0.91 -12.45
C ALA A 64 16.39 1.47 -12.02
N VAL A 65 15.35 1.34 -12.86
CA VAL A 65 13.99 1.75 -12.54
C VAL A 65 13.44 0.99 -11.33
N LEU A 66 13.61 -0.34 -11.31
CA LEU A 66 13.12 -1.16 -10.21
C LEU A 66 13.86 -0.87 -8.90
N LEU A 67 15.18 -0.64 -8.97
CA LEU A 67 15.96 -0.24 -7.80
C LEU A 67 15.47 1.09 -7.22
N ALA A 68 15.20 2.10 -8.08
CA ALA A 68 14.67 3.39 -7.66
C ALA A 68 13.30 3.21 -6.97
N LYS A 69 12.39 2.44 -7.58
CA LYS A 69 11.09 2.14 -6.98
C LYS A 69 11.23 1.50 -5.60
N VAL A 70 12.02 0.44 -5.46
CA VAL A 70 12.22 -0.26 -4.17
C VAL A 70 12.80 0.69 -3.10
N GLN A 71 13.67 1.63 -3.50
CA GLN A 71 14.17 2.66 -2.60
C GLN A 71 13.07 3.65 -2.18
N ASP A 72 12.21 4.06 -3.10
CA ASP A 72 11.07 4.94 -2.81
C ASP A 72 10.11 4.27 -1.82
N GLU A 73 9.75 2.98 -2.00
CA GLU A 73 8.90 2.21 -1.07
C GLU A 73 9.47 2.19 0.36
N ALA A 74 10.79 2.00 0.48
CA ALA A 74 11.45 2.09 1.79
C ALA A 74 11.35 3.49 2.39
N GLY A 75 11.47 4.54 1.56
CA GLY A 75 11.30 5.93 1.93
C GLY A 75 9.86 6.26 2.35
N HIS A 76 8.86 5.72 1.64
CA HIS A 76 7.43 5.85 1.99
C HIS A 76 7.15 5.27 3.38
N GLY A 77 7.65 4.07 3.67
CA GLY A 77 7.57 3.45 4.99
C GLY A 77 8.16 4.35 6.08
N LEU A 78 9.32 4.98 5.81
CA LEU A 78 9.97 5.89 6.75
C LEU A 78 9.15 7.16 7.01
N TYR A 79 8.55 7.78 5.96
CA TYR A 79 7.70 8.96 6.13
C TYR A 79 6.45 8.64 6.94
N LEU A 80 5.83 7.49 6.69
CA LEU A 80 4.63 7.05 7.40
C LEU A 80 4.93 6.74 8.87
N TYR A 81 6.02 6.05 9.16
CA TYR A 81 6.44 5.84 10.55
C TYR A 81 6.74 7.15 11.25
N SER A 82 7.39 8.10 10.58
CA SER A 82 7.62 9.44 11.15
C SER A 82 6.31 10.17 11.46
N ALA A 83 5.28 10.02 10.61
CA ALA A 83 3.94 10.57 10.90
C ALA A 83 3.29 9.87 12.09
N ALA A 84 3.44 8.56 12.26
CA ALA A 84 2.94 7.82 13.42
C ALA A 84 3.67 8.20 14.72
N GLU A 85 4.97 8.46 14.66
CA GLU A 85 5.77 8.93 15.81
C GLU A 85 5.27 10.26 16.36
N THR A 86 4.75 11.15 15.52
CA THR A 86 4.14 12.41 15.98
C THR A 86 2.86 12.21 16.79
N LEU A 87 2.28 11.00 16.75
CA LEU A 87 1.14 10.56 17.56
C LEU A 87 1.57 9.80 18.83
N GLY A 88 2.87 9.61 19.03
CA GLY A 88 3.45 8.87 20.16
C GLY A 88 3.64 7.38 19.89
N ALA A 89 3.59 6.92 18.64
CA ALA A 89 3.98 5.55 18.29
C ALA A 89 5.52 5.41 18.37
N ASP A 90 5.99 4.21 18.72
CA ASP A 90 7.40 3.87 18.70
C ASP A 90 7.72 3.10 17.41
N ARG A 91 8.65 3.63 16.61
CA ARG A 91 9.03 3.05 15.32
C ARG A 91 9.67 1.67 15.49
N ASP A 92 10.54 1.51 16.44
CA ASP A 92 11.28 0.25 16.64
C ASP A 92 10.33 -0.84 17.12
N ASP A 93 9.37 -0.51 18.00
CA ASP A 93 8.30 -1.42 18.42
C ASP A 93 7.40 -1.80 17.22
N MET A 94 7.02 -0.84 16.36
CA MET A 94 6.24 -1.13 15.16
C MET A 94 6.98 -2.07 14.20
N MET A 95 8.29 -1.80 13.95
CA MET A 95 9.13 -2.66 13.11
C MET A 95 9.32 -4.05 13.71
N GLN A 96 9.59 -4.15 15.02
CA GLN A 96 9.74 -5.44 15.67
C GLN A 96 8.45 -6.26 15.59
N LYS A 97 7.31 -5.66 15.83
CA LYS A 97 6.00 -6.32 15.68
C LYS A 97 5.72 -6.79 14.25
N LEU A 98 6.17 -6.03 13.23
CA LEU A 98 6.06 -6.45 11.83
C LEU A 98 6.92 -7.68 11.55
N ILE A 99 8.16 -7.71 12.03
CA ILE A 99 9.09 -8.84 11.92
C ILE A 99 8.54 -10.07 12.63
N ASP A 100 7.94 -9.88 13.80
CA ASP A 100 7.28 -10.95 14.56
C ASP A 100 6.00 -11.50 13.88
N GLY A 101 5.50 -10.84 12.84
CA GLY A 101 4.26 -11.23 12.18
C GLY A 101 3.00 -10.83 12.94
N LYS A 102 3.10 -9.87 13.88
CA LYS A 102 1.98 -9.40 14.72
C LYS A 102 1.24 -8.20 14.11
N MET A 103 1.75 -7.64 13.01
CA MET A 103 1.17 -6.45 12.37
C MET A 103 0.53 -6.80 11.04
N LYS A 104 -0.51 -6.03 10.69
CA LYS A 104 -1.20 -6.13 9.41
C LYS A 104 -0.54 -5.22 8.37
N TYR A 105 -0.59 -5.66 7.13
CA TYR A 105 -0.20 -4.93 5.92
C TYR A 105 -1.13 -5.33 4.78
N SER A 106 -1.01 -4.73 3.61
CA SER A 106 -1.86 -5.02 2.46
C SER A 106 -1.79 -6.50 2.06
N SER A 107 -2.94 -7.14 1.91
CA SER A 107 -3.08 -8.58 1.60
C SER A 107 -2.37 -8.98 0.32
N ILE A 108 -2.29 -8.07 -0.64
CA ILE A 108 -1.74 -8.29 -1.98
C ILE A 108 -0.28 -8.80 -1.95
N PHE A 109 0.53 -8.36 -0.98
CA PHE A 109 1.92 -8.76 -0.88
C PHE A 109 2.14 -10.21 -0.40
N ASN A 110 1.06 -10.94 -0.14
CA ASN A 110 1.08 -12.37 0.16
C ASN A 110 0.75 -13.25 -1.06
N TYR A 111 0.66 -12.64 -2.24
CA TYR A 111 0.53 -13.36 -3.52
C TYR A 111 1.90 -13.55 -4.19
N PRO A 112 2.07 -14.63 -4.98
CA PRO A 112 3.36 -14.94 -5.59
C PRO A 112 3.71 -13.98 -6.73
N THR A 113 5.01 -13.68 -6.85
CA THR A 113 5.58 -12.89 -7.96
C THR A 113 6.44 -13.83 -8.81
N LEU A 114 5.83 -14.51 -9.79
CA LEU A 114 6.40 -15.65 -10.51
C LEU A 114 7.20 -15.23 -11.73
N THR A 115 6.80 -14.15 -12.41
CA THR A 115 7.34 -13.71 -13.69
C THR A 115 7.65 -12.22 -13.69
N TRP A 116 8.35 -11.75 -14.72
CA TRP A 116 8.56 -10.32 -14.92
C TRP A 116 7.26 -9.55 -15.17
N ALA A 117 6.24 -10.21 -15.75
CA ALA A 117 4.93 -9.63 -15.92
C ALA A 117 4.23 -9.40 -14.58
N ASP A 118 4.48 -10.23 -13.57
CA ASP A 118 3.95 -9.99 -12.22
C ASP A 118 4.54 -8.73 -11.59
N VAL A 119 5.84 -8.48 -11.81
CA VAL A 119 6.47 -7.23 -11.38
C VAL A 119 5.84 -6.02 -12.07
N ALA A 120 5.59 -6.14 -13.38
CA ALA A 120 4.89 -5.10 -14.15
C ALA A 120 3.45 -4.91 -13.66
N ALA A 121 2.73 -6.00 -13.33
CA ALA A 121 1.37 -5.95 -12.79
C ALA A 121 1.34 -5.33 -11.37
N ILE A 122 2.33 -5.58 -10.54
CA ILE A 122 2.47 -4.89 -9.24
C ILE A 122 2.60 -3.38 -9.49
N GLY A 123 3.57 -2.95 -10.31
CA GLY A 123 3.76 -1.55 -10.63
C GLY A 123 2.56 -0.87 -11.30
N TRP A 124 1.69 -1.62 -11.96
CA TRP A 124 0.53 -1.06 -12.65
C TRP A 124 -0.78 -1.23 -11.86
N LEU A 125 -1.16 -2.48 -11.54
CA LEU A 125 -2.45 -2.76 -10.89
C LEU A 125 -2.41 -2.47 -9.38
N VAL A 126 -1.33 -2.86 -8.71
CA VAL A 126 -1.23 -2.72 -7.24
C VAL A 126 -0.96 -1.26 -6.89
N ASP A 127 0.02 -0.61 -7.53
CA ASP A 127 0.28 0.81 -7.32
C ASP A 127 -0.90 1.66 -7.83
N GLY A 128 -1.59 1.23 -8.90
CA GLY A 128 -2.83 1.87 -9.36
C GLY A 128 -3.94 1.84 -8.31
N ALA A 129 -4.14 0.72 -7.64
CA ALA A 129 -5.08 0.61 -6.52
C ALA A 129 -4.61 1.43 -5.30
N ALA A 130 -3.30 1.43 -5.03
CA ALA A 130 -2.70 2.25 -3.99
C ALA A 130 -2.96 3.74 -4.24
N ILE A 131 -2.69 4.25 -5.45
CA ILE A 131 -2.91 5.65 -5.82
C ILE A 131 -4.37 6.07 -5.65
N VAL A 132 -5.32 5.21 -6.05
CA VAL A 132 -6.77 5.51 -5.87
C VAL A 132 -7.10 5.73 -4.39
N ASN A 133 -6.51 4.93 -3.48
CA ASN A 133 -6.64 5.13 -2.04
C ASN A 133 -5.90 6.38 -1.54
N GLN A 134 -4.67 6.55 -1.97
CA GLN A 134 -3.69 7.48 -1.41
C GLN A 134 -3.95 8.94 -1.79
N VAL A 135 -4.44 9.21 -3.00
CA VAL A 135 -4.75 10.59 -3.45
C VAL A 135 -5.76 11.26 -2.52
N ALA A 136 -6.77 10.53 -2.06
CA ALA A 136 -7.72 11.05 -1.09
C ALA A 136 -7.05 11.40 0.26
N LEU A 137 -6.03 10.63 0.66
CA LEU A 137 -5.31 10.83 1.92
C LEU A 137 -4.44 12.11 1.94
N CYS A 138 -4.16 12.71 0.78
CA CYS A 138 -3.54 14.05 0.74
C CYS A 138 -4.40 15.13 1.42
N ARG A 139 -5.68 14.83 1.66
CA ARG A 139 -6.64 15.71 2.35
C ARG A 139 -7.19 15.08 3.62
N THR A 140 -6.52 14.04 4.16
CA THR A 140 -6.88 13.48 5.47
C THR A 140 -6.80 14.54 6.56
N SER A 141 -7.62 14.42 7.59
CA SER A 141 -7.70 15.42 8.67
C SER A 141 -6.43 15.57 9.51
N TYR A 142 -5.48 14.63 9.46
CA TYR A 142 -4.24 14.70 10.21
C TYR A 142 -3.09 15.26 9.35
N GLY A 143 -2.60 16.45 9.68
CA GLY A 143 -1.64 17.21 8.88
C GLY A 143 -0.34 16.46 8.54
N PRO A 144 0.38 15.82 9.47
CA PRO A 144 1.58 15.05 9.14
C PRO A 144 1.34 13.93 8.14
N TYR A 145 0.22 13.20 8.25
CA TYR A 145 -0.12 12.16 7.30
C TYR A 145 -0.45 12.73 5.92
N ALA A 146 -1.26 13.79 5.86
CA ALA A 146 -1.60 14.45 4.60
C ALA A 146 -0.35 14.92 3.84
N ARG A 147 0.61 15.54 4.54
CA ARG A 147 1.87 16.02 3.94
C ARG A 147 2.75 14.88 3.43
N ALA A 148 2.85 13.77 4.16
CA ALA A 148 3.54 12.58 3.71
C ALA A 148 2.91 12.05 2.40
N MET A 149 1.57 11.98 2.35
CA MET A 149 0.85 11.49 1.18
C MET A 149 1.06 12.33 -0.08
N VAL A 150 1.20 13.64 0.03
CA VAL A 150 1.49 14.51 -1.14
C VAL A 150 2.79 14.11 -1.84
N ARG A 151 3.80 13.71 -1.08
CA ARG A 151 5.08 13.24 -1.64
C ARG A 151 4.93 11.83 -2.19
N ILE A 152 4.40 10.92 -1.40
CA ILE A 152 4.21 9.51 -1.77
C ILE A 152 3.43 9.40 -3.09
N CYS A 153 2.30 10.09 -3.23
CA CYS A 153 1.49 10.04 -4.46
C CYS A 153 2.24 10.49 -5.73
N LYS A 154 3.22 11.39 -5.62
CA LYS A 154 4.03 11.81 -6.77
C LYS A 154 4.97 10.71 -7.23
N GLU A 155 5.60 10.02 -6.30
CA GLU A 155 6.52 8.92 -6.54
C GLU A 155 5.73 7.70 -7.06
N GLU A 156 4.59 7.37 -6.45
CA GLU A 156 3.69 6.31 -6.90
C GLU A 156 3.15 6.50 -8.32
N SER A 157 2.87 7.73 -8.72
CA SER A 157 2.46 8.02 -10.10
C SER A 157 3.53 7.66 -11.13
N PHE A 158 4.81 7.77 -10.76
CA PHE A 158 5.92 7.29 -11.58
C PHE A 158 5.97 5.76 -11.60
N HIS A 159 5.81 5.11 -10.46
CA HIS A 159 5.79 3.64 -10.34
C HIS A 159 4.71 3.03 -11.22
N GLN A 160 3.47 3.54 -11.11
CA GLN A 160 2.35 3.07 -11.92
C GLN A 160 2.62 3.20 -13.43
N ARG A 161 3.16 4.33 -13.87
CA ARG A 161 3.51 4.53 -15.27
C ARG A 161 4.57 3.54 -15.74
N GLN A 162 5.62 3.29 -14.94
CA GLN A 162 6.67 2.34 -15.30
C GLN A 162 6.17 0.90 -15.35
N GLY A 163 5.25 0.52 -14.44
CA GLY A 163 4.55 -0.75 -14.46
C GLY A 163 3.71 -0.92 -15.73
N PHE A 164 2.89 0.08 -16.06
CA PHE A 164 2.07 0.07 -17.29
C PHE A 164 2.93 0.00 -18.56
N GLU A 165 4.02 0.78 -18.66
CA GLU A 165 4.94 0.72 -19.78
C GLU A 165 5.59 -0.67 -19.92
N ALA A 166 5.94 -1.32 -18.82
CA ALA A 166 6.49 -2.68 -18.85
C ALA A 166 5.44 -3.70 -19.31
N MET A 167 4.22 -3.58 -18.83
CA MET A 167 3.08 -4.42 -19.24
C MET A 167 2.77 -4.22 -20.73
N MET A 168 2.77 -2.98 -21.22
CA MET A 168 2.56 -2.66 -22.63
C MET A 168 3.63 -3.29 -23.53
N GLN A 169 4.90 -3.30 -23.10
CA GLN A 169 5.97 -3.96 -23.85
C GLN A 169 5.74 -5.47 -23.95
N LEU A 170 5.28 -6.12 -22.89
CA LEU A 170 4.98 -7.56 -22.90
C LEU A 170 3.74 -7.86 -23.76
N ALA A 171 2.69 -7.08 -23.63
CA ALA A 171 1.45 -7.25 -24.39
C ALA A 171 1.62 -7.05 -25.90
N ASN A 172 2.59 -6.24 -26.32
CA ASN A 172 2.95 -6.03 -27.74
C ASN A 172 4.15 -6.86 -28.19
N GLY A 173 4.64 -7.80 -27.39
CA GLY A 173 5.77 -8.66 -27.68
C GLY A 173 5.39 -9.94 -28.43
N THR A 174 6.08 -11.05 -28.11
CA THR A 174 5.73 -12.38 -28.65
C THR A 174 4.43 -12.90 -28.01
N GLU A 175 3.85 -13.96 -28.59
CA GLU A 175 2.66 -14.60 -28.01
C GLU A 175 2.91 -15.09 -26.58
N GLU A 176 4.11 -15.62 -26.29
CA GLU A 176 4.48 -16.05 -24.94
C GLU A 176 4.58 -14.87 -23.98
N GLN A 177 5.08 -13.72 -24.43
CA GLN A 177 5.13 -12.50 -23.61
C GLN A 177 3.73 -11.95 -23.34
N LYS A 178 2.87 -11.95 -24.37
CA LYS A 178 1.46 -11.55 -24.22
C LYS A 178 0.71 -12.49 -23.27
N GLN A 179 0.92 -13.80 -23.40
CA GLN A 179 0.34 -14.77 -22.48
C GLN A 179 0.83 -14.55 -21.04
N MET A 180 2.12 -14.28 -20.85
CA MET A 180 2.69 -13.95 -19.54
C MET A 180 2.03 -12.69 -18.93
N ALA A 181 1.76 -11.66 -19.76
CA ALA A 181 1.05 -10.46 -19.34
C ALA A 181 -0.39 -10.77 -18.94
N GLN A 182 -1.10 -11.60 -19.72
CA GLN A 182 -2.45 -12.05 -19.39
C GLN A 182 -2.50 -12.84 -18.08
N ASP A 183 -1.56 -13.75 -17.89
CA ASP A 183 -1.46 -14.55 -16.66
C ASP A 183 -1.21 -13.68 -15.43
N ALA A 184 -0.45 -12.59 -15.56
CA ALA A 184 -0.23 -11.65 -14.48
C ALA A 184 -1.51 -10.85 -14.16
N VAL A 185 -2.26 -10.40 -15.17
CA VAL A 185 -3.59 -9.77 -14.97
C VAL A 185 -4.53 -10.75 -14.25
N ASN A 186 -4.55 -12.01 -14.67
CA ASN A 186 -5.39 -13.05 -14.05
C ASN A 186 -5.06 -13.26 -12.56
N ARG A 187 -3.77 -13.20 -12.19
CA ARG A 187 -3.33 -13.36 -10.78
C ARG A 187 -3.61 -12.15 -9.92
N PHE A 188 -3.46 -10.94 -10.43
CA PHE A 188 -3.46 -9.73 -9.62
C PHE A 188 -4.77 -8.94 -9.64
N TRP A 189 -5.68 -9.21 -10.59
CA TRP A 189 -6.96 -8.49 -10.69
C TRP A 189 -7.78 -8.55 -9.39
N TRP A 190 -8.19 -9.73 -8.98
CA TRP A 190 -9.02 -9.91 -7.78
C TRP A 190 -8.30 -9.50 -6.50
N PRO A 191 -7.04 -9.88 -6.29
CA PRO A 191 -6.26 -9.37 -5.16
C PRO A 191 -6.15 -7.85 -5.11
N ALA A 192 -6.05 -7.16 -6.25
CA ALA A 192 -6.03 -5.69 -6.29
C ALA A 192 -7.37 -5.09 -5.82
N LEU A 193 -8.51 -5.69 -6.20
CA LEU A 193 -9.83 -5.27 -5.70
C LEU A 193 -9.99 -5.48 -4.18
N MET A 194 -9.34 -6.50 -3.62
CA MET A 194 -9.33 -6.78 -2.18
C MET A 194 -8.53 -5.74 -1.37
N MET A 195 -7.61 -4.98 -2.00
CA MET A 195 -6.80 -3.96 -1.31
C MET A 195 -7.65 -2.84 -0.70
N PHE A 196 -8.82 -2.57 -1.25
CA PHE A 196 -9.74 -1.55 -0.73
C PHE A 196 -10.41 -1.97 0.59
N GLY A 197 -10.28 -3.24 0.98
CA GLY A 197 -10.90 -3.80 2.18
C GLY A 197 -12.31 -4.36 1.91
N PRO A 198 -13.00 -4.88 2.94
CA PRO A 198 -14.34 -5.43 2.80
C PRO A 198 -15.34 -4.37 2.31
N SER A 199 -16.52 -4.81 1.86
CA SER A 199 -17.63 -3.92 1.51
C SER A 199 -17.97 -2.98 2.67
N ASP A 200 -18.59 -1.85 2.37
CA ASP A 200 -18.89 -0.83 3.37
C ASP A 200 -19.77 -1.37 4.51
N ASP A 201 -20.74 -2.23 4.19
CA ASP A 201 -21.61 -2.90 5.17
C ASP A 201 -20.85 -3.81 6.14
N ASN A 202 -19.68 -4.32 5.73
CA ASN A 202 -18.83 -5.22 6.51
C ASN A 202 -17.56 -4.55 7.05
N SER A 203 -17.46 -3.23 6.93
CA SER A 203 -16.28 -2.46 7.37
C SER A 203 -16.54 -1.71 8.69
N PRO A 204 -16.22 -2.28 9.86
CA PRO A 204 -16.65 -1.76 11.16
C PRO A 204 -16.05 -0.40 11.53
N ASN A 205 -14.99 0.03 10.84
CA ASN A 205 -14.28 1.27 11.16
C ASN A 205 -14.44 2.35 10.07
N SER A 206 -15.09 2.05 8.95
CA SER A 206 -15.16 2.98 7.81
C SER A 206 -15.96 4.23 8.17
N ALA A 207 -17.15 4.06 8.71
CA ALA A 207 -18.03 5.17 9.06
C ALA A 207 -17.37 6.18 10.03
N GLN A 208 -16.67 5.67 11.06
CA GLN A 208 -15.99 6.54 12.03
C GLN A 208 -14.76 7.23 11.42
N SER A 209 -13.99 6.53 10.58
CA SER A 209 -12.84 7.11 9.88
C SER A 209 -13.28 8.20 8.89
N MET A 210 -14.44 8.02 8.23
CA MET A 210 -15.02 9.03 7.34
C MET A 210 -15.58 10.22 8.14
N PHE A 211 -16.26 9.98 9.26
CA PHE A 211 -16.76 11.04 10.15
C PHE A 211 -15.60 11.97 10.60
N TRP A 212 -14.46 11.41 10.94
CA TRP A 212 -13.26 12.17 11.31
C TRP A 212 -12.45 12.67 10.12
N LYS A 213 -12.91 12.44 8.89
CA LYS A 213 -12.17 12.77 7.66
C LYS A 213 -10.73 12.22 7.62
N ILE A 214 -10.46 11.14 8.35
CA ILE A 214 -9.25 10.35 8.17
C ILE A 214 -9.28 9.68 6.81
N LYS A 215 -10.47 9.20 6.41
CA LYS A 215 -10.81 8.63 5.11
C LYS A 215 -11.91 9.48 4.47
N LEU A 216 -11.80 9.80 3.18
CA LEU A 216 -12.73 10.68 2.47
C LEU A 216 -13.74 9.95 1.60
N PHE A 217 -13.45 8.71 1.22
CA PHE A 217 -14.29 7.86 0.39
C PHE A 217 -14.44 6.49 1.02
N SER A 218 -15.53 5.83 0.73
CA SER A 218 -15.78 4.47 1.20
C SER A 218 -14.91 3.44 0.45
N ASN A 219 -14.89 2.19 0.94
CA ASN A 219 -14.16 1.12 0.29
C ASN A 219 -14.75 0.82 -1.09
N ASP A 220 -16.08 0.82 -1.19
CA ASP A 220 -16.79 0.48 -2.42
C ASP A 220 -16.66 1.60 -3.45
N GLU A 221 -16.70 2.88 -3.06
CA GLU A 221 -16.44 4.02 -3.95
C GLU A 221 -15.03 3.96 -4.55
N LEU A 222 -14.01 3.70 -3.73
CA LEU A 222 -12.62 3.62 -4.19
C LEU A 222 -12.39 2.40 -5.10
N ARG A 223 -12.99 1.26 -4.77
CA ARG A 223 -12.93 0.05 -5.60
C ARG A 223 -13.58 0.27 -6.95
N GLN A 224 -14.77 0.87 -6.99
CA GLN A 224 -15.46 1.21 -8.23
C GLN A 224 -14.61 2.13 -9.09
N LYS A 225 -14.04 3.17 -8.51
CA LYS A 225 -13.14 4.10 -9.21
C LYS A 225 -11.93 3.40 -9.81
N PHE A 226 -11.35 2.43 -9.08
CA PHE A 226 -10.23 1.63 -9.60
C PHE A 226 -10.66 0.79 -10.81
N VAL A 227 -11.80 0.11 -10.73
CA VAL A 227 -12.34 -0.70 -11.85
C VAL A 227 -12.56 0.18 -13.08
N ASP A 228 -13.26 1.30 -12.92
CA ASP A 228 -13.58 2.21 -14.02
C ASP A 228 -12.34 2.79 -14.71
N ASN A 229 -11.28 3.05 -13.95
CA ASN A 229 -10.01 3.54 -14.48
C ASN A 229 -9.18 2.45 -15.15
N THR A 230 -9.25 1.23 -14.66
CA THR A 230 -8.30 0.16 -15.03
C THR A 230 -8.81 -0.73 -16.16
N VAL A 231 -10.12 -0.99 -16.23
CA VAL A 231 -10.70 -1.82 -17.29
C VAL A 231 -10.38 -1.28 -18.70
N PRO A 232 -10.52 0.02 -18.99
CA PRO A 232 -10.13 0.56 -20.30
C PRO A 232 -8.64 0.35 -20.61
N GLN A 233 -7.77 0.40 -19.60
CA GLN A 233 -6.32 0.18 -19.75
C GLN A 233 -6.03 -1.29 -20.10
N VAL A 234 -6.72 -2.25 -19.45
CA VAL A 234 -6.60 -3.69 -19.80
C VAL A 234 -6.99 -3.91 -21.26
N HIS A 235 -8.11 -3.33 -21.71
CA HIS A 235 -8.56 -3.42 -23.10
C HIS A 235 -7.58 -2.75 -24.07
N GLN A 236 -7.02 -1.61 -23.71
CA GLN A 236 -5.99 -0.91 -24.52
C GLN A 236 -4.74 -1.78 -24.74
N LEU A 237 -4.39 -2.63 -23.78
CA LEU A 237 -3.30 -3.59 -23.89
C LEU A 237 -3.66 -4.83 -24.71
N GLY A 238 -4.90 -4.95 -25.18
CA GLY A 238 -5.41 -6.16 -25.87
C GLY A 238 -5.44 -7.38 -24.95
N LEU A 239 -5.58 -7.15 -23.64
CA LEU A 239 -5.74 -8.17 -22.60
C LEU A 239 -7.20 -8.25 -22.14
N THR A 240 -7.52 -9.29 -21.38
CA THR A 240 -8.88 -9.54 -20.88
C THR A 240 -8.88 -9.49 -19.35
N VAL A 241 -9.88 -8.82 -18.80
CA VAL A 241 -10.15 -8.87 -17.35
C VAL A 241 -10.72 -10.25 -17.00
N PRO A 242 -10.20 -10.94 -15.96
CA PRO A 242 -10.66 -12.29 -15.59
C PRO A 242 -11.96 -12.25 -14.79
N ASP A 243 -12.99 -11.61 -15.35
CA ASP A 243 -14.31 -11.45 -14.75
C ASP A 243 -15.39 -11.60 -15.81
N SER A 244 -16.08 -12.72 -15.80
CA SER A 244 -17.15 -13.03 -16.75
C SER A 244 -18.44 -12.21 -16.55
N LYS A 245 -18.56 -11.51 -15.41
CA LYS A 245 -19.70 -10.64 -15.10
C LYS A 245 -19.41 -9.17 -15.42
N LEU A 246 -18.17 -8.87 -15.83
CA LEU A 246 -17.77 -7.50 -16.14
C LEU A 246 -18.57 -6.96 -17.34
N LYS A 247 -19.27 -5.87 -17.16
CA LYS A 247 -20.00 -5.17 -18.21
C LYS A 247 -20.10 -3.68 -17.91
N TRP A 248 -20.10 -2.85 -18.94
CA TRP A 248 -20.39 -1.43 -18.83
C TRP A 248 -21.89 -1.20 -18.63
N ASN A 249 -22.27 -0.38 -17.67
CA ASN A 249 -23.65 0.03 -17.43
C ASN A 249 -23.83 1.50 -17.82
N GLU A 250 -24.54 1.73 -18.92
CA GLU A 250 -24.80 3.07 -19.46
C GLU A 250 -25.62 3.96 -18.51
N SER A 251 -26.46 3.38 -17.67
CA SER A 251 -27.32 4.16 -16.77
C SER A 251 -26.57 4.71 -15.57
N THR A 252 -25.58 3.98 -15.06
CA THR A 252 -24.75 4.38 -13.91
C THR A 252 -23.41 4.97 -14.32
N GLN A 253 -23.00 4.81 -15.59
CA GLN A 253 -21.69 5.19 -16.12
C GLN A 253 -20.52 4.51 -15.35
N HIS A 254 -20.73 3.24 -14.96
CA HIS A 254 -19.77 2.42 -14.25
C HIS A 254 -19.68 1.01 -14.83
N TYR A 255 -18.54 0.36 -14.64
CA TYR A 255 -18.43 -1.08 -14.87
C TYR A 255 -19.06 -1.85 -13.71
N GLU A 256 -20.03 -2.71 -14.01
CA GLU A 256 -20.47 -3.76 -13.10
C GLU A 256 -19.46 -4.90 -13.17
N PHE A 257 -19.10 -5.47 -12.01
CA PHE A 257 -18.14 -6.55 -11.90
C PHE A 257 -18.64 -7.66 -10.96
N GLY A 258 -17.97 -8.81 -11.00
CA GLY A 258 -18.35 -9.98 -10.22
C GLY A 258 -18.09 -9.84 -8.74
N GLU A 259 -18.50 -10.85 -7.98
CA GLU A 259 -18.31 -10.90 -6.53
C GLU A 259 -16.87 -11.23 -6.16
N ILE A 260 -16.33 -10.48 -5.19
CA ILE A 260 -15.00 -10.72 -4.63
C ILE A 260 -15.08 -11.91 -3.67
N ASN A 261 -14.09 -12.80 -3.73
CA ASN A 261 -13.96 -13.91 -2.79
C ASN A 261 -13.44 -13.42 -1.41
N TRP A 262 -14.37 -13.05 -0.55
CA TRP A 262 -14.03 -12.57 0.80
C TRP A 262 -13.49 -13.68 1.72
N ASP A 263 -13.76 -14.94 1.45
CA ASP A 263 -13.18 -16.07 2.19
C ASP A 263 -11.69 -16.20 1.88
N GLU A 264 -11.29 -15.99 0.64
CA GLU A 264 -9.88 -15.90 0.26
C GLU A 264 -9.22 -14.72 0.97
N PHE A 265 -9.82 -13.53 0.90
CA PHE A 265 -9.31 -12.35 1.62
C PHE A 265 -9.11 -12.64 3.10
N ASN A 266 -10.11 -13.20 3.78
CA ASN A 266 -10.04 -13.55 5.20
C ASN A 266 -8.94 -14.58 5.49
N THR A 267 -8.73 -15.53 4.59
CA THR A 267 -7.66 -16.52 4.68
C THR A 267 -6.29 -15.84 4.61
N VAL A 268 -6.10 -14.93 3.66
CA VAL A 268 -4.84 -14.19 3.49
C VAL A 268 -4.53 -13.29 4.69
N ILE A 269 -5.50 -12.50 5.15
CA ILE A 269 -5.29 -11.61 6.31
C ILE A 269 -5.12 -12.36 7.65
N ALA A 270 -5.55 -13.63 7.69
CA ALA A 270 -5.31 -14.54 8.82
C ALA A 270 -3.93 -15.24 8.76
N GLY A 271 -3.06 -14.87 7.79
CA GLY A 271 -1.71 -15.42 7.67
C GLY A 271 -1.62 -16.79 6.99
N ARG A 272 -2.66 -17.22 6.26
CA ARG A 272 -2.78 -18.54 5.60
C ARG A 272 -2.89 -18.45 4.08
N GLY A 273 -2.60 -17.31 3.50
CA GLY A 273 -2.58 -17.12 2.05
C GLY A 273 -1.35 -17.77 1.37
N PRO A 274 -1.24 -17.62 0.05
CA PRO A 274 -0.27 -18.37 -0.77
C PRO A 274 1.19 -18.20 -0.36
N CYS A 275 1.59 -17.01 0.08
CA CYS A 275 2.98 -16.69 0.43
C CYS A 275 3.17 -16.12 1.84
N ASN A 276 2.16 -16.10 2.71
CA ASN A 276 2.26 -15.49 4.04
C ASN A 276 3.42 -16.06 4.85
N GLN A 277 3.55 -17.39 4.92
CA GLN A 277 4.57 -18.03 5.74
C GLN A 277 5.97 -17.84 5.17
N GLU A 278 6.12 -17.94 3.85
CA GLU A 278 7.38 -17.66 3.16
C GLU A 278 7.82 -16.21 3.38
N ARG A 279 6.92 -15.24 3.22
CA ARG A 279 7.19 -13.82 3.43
C ARG A 279 7.60 -13.52 4.87
N LEU A 280 6.94 -14.15 5.85
CA LEU A 280 7.28 -13.99 7.26
C LEU A 280 8.64 -14.62 7.58
N ALA A 281 8.90 -15.83 7.12
CA ALA A 281 10.18 -16.52 7.30
C ALA A 281 11.35 -15.73 6.70
N ALA A 282 11.17 -15.20 5.47
CA ALA A 282 12.18 -14.39 4.80
C ALA A 282 12.51 -13.11 5.58
N ARG A 283 11.49 -12.39 6.11
CA ARG A 283 11.73 -11.20 6.94
C ARG A 283 12.47 -11.50 8.23
N ARG A 284 12.09 -12.57 8.93
CA ARG A 284 12.76 -13.01 10.17
C ARG A 284 14.21 -13.37 9.90
N LYS A 285 14.43 -14.19 8.88
CA LYS A 285 15.79 -14.57 8.50
C LYS A 285 16.66 -13.35 8.14
N ALA A 286 16.17 -12.44 7.33
CA ALA A 286 16.89 -11.22 6.97
C ALA A 286 17.20 -10.36 8.21
N TRP A 287 16.29 -10.29 9.17
CA TRP A 287 16.51 -9.59 10.43
C TRP A 287 17.59 -10.25 11.28
N GLU A 288 17.55 -11.57 11.42
CA GLU A 288 18.56 -12.36 12.13
C GLU A 288 19.94 -12.23 11.47
N ASP A 289 20.03 -12.44 10.16
CA ASP A 289 21.26 -12.32 9.38
C ASP A 289 21.90 -10.92 9.47
N GLY A 290 21.09 -9.87 9.66
CA GLY A 290 21.54 -8.50 9.84
C GLY A 290 21.87 -8.10 11.28
N GLN A 291 21.79 -8.99 12.27
CA GLN A 291 22.00 -8.68 13.70
C GLN A 291 23.37 -8.06 13.96
N TRP A 292 24.42 -8.64 13.43
CA TRP A 292 25.79 -8.17 13.63
C TRP A 292 26.02 -6.74 13.09
N VAL A 293 25.31 -6.34 12.03
CA VAL A 293 25.37 -4.97 11.48
C VAL A 293 24.75 -4.00 12.48
N ARG A 294 23.57 -4.32 13.03
CA ARG A 294 22.88 -3.48 14.02
C ARG A 294 23.70 -3.33 15.31
N GLU A 295 24.28 -4.42 15.79
CA GLU A 295 25.15 -4.42 16.97
C GLU A 295 26.41 -3.56 16.75
N SER A 296 27.05 -3.69 15.60
CA SER A 296 28.21 -2.88 15.23
C SER A 296 27.87 -1.39 15.13
N ALA A 297 26.71 -1.05 14.57
CA ALA A 297 26.22 0.33 14.47
C ALA A 297 25.92 0.91 15.86
N ALA A 298 25.32 0.13 16.76
CA ALA A 298 25.03 0.55 18.13
C ALA A 298 26.32 0.84 18.91
N VAL A 299 27.33 -0.04 18.82
CA VAL A 299 28.66 0.17 19.44
C VAL A 299 29.34 1.43 18.89
N TYR A 300 29.23 1.68 17.57
CA TYR A 300 29.79 2.90 16.96
C TYR A 300 29.09 4.15 17.49
N ALA A 301 27.76 4.16 17.56
CA ALA A 301 26.97 5.27 18.08
C ALA A 301 27.32 5.60 19.54
N GLN A 302 27.46 4.58 20.41
CA GLN A 302 27.88 4.75 21.79
C GLN A 302 29.27 5.41 21.92
N LYS A 303 30.24 4.99 21.09
CA LYS A 303 31.56 5.59 21.04
C LYS A 303 31.56 7.04 20.63
N GLN A 304 30.68 7.45 19.75
CA GLN A 304 30.53 8.86 19.32
C GLN A 304 29.92 9.71 20.44
N THR A 305 28.89 9.21 21.11
CA THR A 305 28.25 9.91 22.24
C THR A 305 29.27 10.12 23.39
N ALA A 306 30.08 9.10 23.71
CA ALA A 306 31.11 9.20 24.75
C ALA A 306 32.26 10.17 24.43
N LYS A 307 32.46 10.56 23.16
CA LYS A 307 33.47 11.56 22.75
C LYS A 307 32.97 13.00 22.85
N VAL A 308 31.66 13.19 22.95
CA VAL A 308 31.01 14.51 22.97
C VAL A 308 30.61 14.89 24.40
N ALA A 309 30.56 13.93 25.33
CA ALA A 309 30.36 14.11 26.78
C ALA A 309 31.69 14.35 27.49
#